data_1dc7c98ff75a815f54e05f7475fb3a08
#
_entry.id   1dc7c98ff75a815f54e05f7475fb3a08
#
_cell.length_a   1.000
_cell.length_b   1.000
_cell.length_c   1.000
_cell.angle_alpha   90.00
_cell.angle_beta   90.00
_cell.angle_gamma   90.00
#
_symmetry.space_group_name_H-M   'P 1'
#
loop_
_entity.id
_entity.type
_entity.pdbx_description
1 polymer ?
#
loop_
_entity_poly.entity_id
_entity_poly.type
_entity_poly.pdbx_seq_one_letter_code
_entity_poly.pdbx_strand_id
1 'polypeptide(L)'
;IVRTVLIQKDGKYVINRKFVGHDATYILRESGVQFSGDPVLVIADVDRYHPFVEVEMLMPVLGMVRVNNFDEALDEAFRAEHGCQHSAMIHSSNVHNMSRAARRMNTTIFVKNAPSYSGLGFGGEGYTTLTIATPTGEGLTSAKSLTRARRCVLKGDLRII
;
A
#
# COMPACT_ATOMS: atom_id res chain seq x y z
N ILE A 1 12.38 -9.01 -17.23
CA ILE A 1 11.97 -8.85 -15.81
C ILE A 1 10.70 -9.66 -15.52
N VAL A 2 9.60 -9.52 -16.30
CA VAL A 2 8.32 -10.21 -16.02
C VAL A 2 8.52 -11.71 -15.73
N ARG A 3 9.20 -12.44 -16.64
CA ARG A 3 9.45 -13.88 -16.50
C ARG A 3 10.37 -14.26 -15.34
N THR A 4 11.08 -13.30 -14.79
CA THR A 4 11.97 -13.48 -13.63
C THR A 4 11.19 -13.36 -12.33
N VAL A 5 10.45 -12.27 -12.19
CA VAL A 5 9.78 -11.90 -10.94
C VAL A 5 8.37 -12.48 -10.80
N LEU A 6 7.80 -13.00 -11.88
CA LEU A 6 6.48 -13.62 -11.91
C LEU A 6 6.57 -15.04 -12.46
N ILE A 7 5.73 -15.93 -11.97
CA ILE A 7 5.50 -17.28 -12.48
C ILE A 7 4.03 -17.43 -12.87
N GLN A 8 3.76 -18.29 -13.84
CA GLN A 8 2.37 -18.67 -14.16
C GLN A 8 1.97 -19.89 -13.33
N LYS A 9 0.83 -19.77 -12.65
CA LYS A 9 0.20 -20.85 -11.92
C LYS A 9 -1.30 -20.83 -12.22
N ASP A 10 -1.85 -21.94 -12.71
CA ASP A 10 -3.28 -22.07 -13.06
C ASP A 10 -3.79 -20.95 -14.00
N GLY A 11 -2.96 -20.58 -14.99
CA GLY A 11 -3.26 -19.54 -15.97
C GLY A 11 -3.17 -18.09 -15.46
N LYS A 12 -2.79 -17.88 -14.20
CA LYS A 12 -2.62 -16.57 -13.59
C LYS A 12 -1.16 -16.29 -13.28
N TYR A 13 -0.79 -14.99 -13.30
CA TYR A 13 0.50 -14.56 -12.80
C TYR A 13 0.46 -14.47 -11.27
N VAL A 14 1.50 -15.00 -10.64
CA VAL A 14 1.77 -14.87 -9.20
C VAL A 14 3.22 -14.49 -8.99
N ILE A 15 3.54 -13.87 -7.87
CA ILE A 15 4.91 -13.47 -7.57
C ILE A 15 5.84 -14.68 -7.47
N ASN A 16 7.04 -14.55 -8.01
CA ASN A 16 8.13 -15.48 -7.75
C ASN A 16 8.73 -15.14 -6.38
N ARG A 17 8.43 -15.96 -5.39
CA ARG A 17 8.85 -15.74 -3.99
C ARG A 17 10.36 -15.64 -3.81
N LYS A 18 11.16 -16.14 -4.77
CA LYS A 18 12.62 -15.98 -4.75
C LYS A 18 13.06 -14.51 -4.72
N PHE A 19 12.24 -13.60 -5.25
CA PHE A 19 12.59 -12.18 -5.41
C PHE A 19 11.93 -11.27 -4.37
N VAL A 20 11.09 -11.80 -3.50
CA VAL A 20 10.45 -11.01 -2.44
C VAL A 20 11.51 -10.52 -1.45
N GLY A 21 11.48 -9.20 -1.17
CA GLY A 21 12.43 -8.55 -0.23
C GLY A 21 13.84 -8.34 -0.78
N HIS A 22 14.11 -8.65 -2.05
CA HIS A 22 15.39 -8.36 -2.69
C HIS A 22 15.43 -6.96 -3.31
N ASP A 23 16.64 -6.40 -3.39
CA ASP A 23 16.90 -5.09 -4.00
C ASP A 23 16.67 -5.10 -5.51
N ALA A 24 16.40 -3.90 -6.07
CA ALA A 24 16.20 -3.72 -7.50
C ALA A 24 17.43 -4.15 -8.33
N THR A 25 18.64 -3.91 -7.82
CA THR A 25 19.90 -4.34 -8.46
C THR A 25 19.99 -5.86 -8.60
N TYR A 26 19.61 -6.61 -7.57
CA TYR A 26 19.55 -8.07 -7.63
C TYR A 26 18.56 -8.55 -8.68
N ILE A 27 17.34 -8.00 -8.67
CA ILE A 27 16.28 -8.33 -9.63
C ILE A 27 16.72 -8.05 -11.07
N LEU A 28 17.34 -6.90 -11.32
CA LEU A 28 17.84 -6.52 -12.65
C LEU A 28 18.93 -7.47 -13.15
N ARG A 29 19.89 -7.85 -12.30
CA ARG A 29 20.94 -8.80 -12.64
C ARG A 29 20.38 -10.17 -13.01
N GLU A 30 19.50 -10.71 -12.16
CA GLU A 30 18.86 -12.01 -12.41
C GLU A 30 17.94 -11.99 -13.66
N SER A 31 17.47 -10.79 -14.04
CA SER A 31 16.68 -10.60 -15.26
C SER A 31 17.52 -10.41 -16.51
N GLY A 32 18.85 -10.35 -16.40
CA GLY A 32 19.76 -10.09 -17.51
C GLY A 32 19.67 -8.67 -18.07
N VAL A 33 19.14 -7.72 -17.29
CA VAL A 33 19.01 -6.33 -17.69
C VAL A 33 20.31 -5.58 -17.42
N GLN A 34 20.81 -4.88 -18.43
CA GLN A 34 21.96 -3.98 -18.28
C GLN A 34 21.53 -2.71 -17.59
N PHE A 35 22.24 -2.28 -16.57
CA PHE A 35 21.97 -1.03 -15.84
C PHE A 35 23.29 -0.42 -15.33
N SER A 36 23.24 0.83 -14.93
CA SER A 36 24.34 1.54 -14.31
C SER A 36 23.93 2.14 -12.96
N GLY A 37 24.89 2.36 -12.08
CA GLY A 37 24.65 2.89 -10.75
C GLY A 37 23.99 1.86 -9.81
N ASP A 38 23.25 2.36 -8.82
CA ASP A 38 22.58 1.56 -7.81
C ASP A 38 21.07 1.88 -7.78
N PRO A 39 20.30 1.34 -8.72
CA PRO A 39 18.86 1.59 -8.80
C PRO A 39 18.15 1.01 -7.58
N VAL A 40 17.30 1.82 -6.97
CA VAL A 40 16.49 1.44 -5.79
C VAL A 40 15.08 0.95 -6.17
N LEU A 41 14.65 1.23 -7.40
CA LEU A 41 13.31 0.88 -7.90
C LEU A 41 13.35 0.65 -9.40
N VAL A 42 12.58 -0.31 -9.88
CA VAL A 42 12.29 -0.54 -11.29
C VAL A 42 10.87 -0.01 -11.56
N ILE A 43 10.76 0.98 -12.45
CA ILE A 43 9.46 1.50 -12.91
C ILE A 43 9.26 1.03 -14.35
N ALA A 44 8.13 0.40 -14.62
CA ALA A 44 7.74 -0.04 -15.94
C ALA A 44 6.50 0.72 -16.41
N ASP A 45 6.61 1.44 -17.54
CA ASP A 45 5.47 2.06 -18.22
C ASP A 45 4.72 0.96 -18.97
N VAL A 46 3.51 0.65 -18.54
CA VAL A 46 2.76 -0.55 -18.95
C VAL A 46 1.28 -0.25 -19.16
N ASP A 47 0.58 -1.14 -19.83
CA ASP A 47 -0.87 -1.06 -19.94
C ASP A 47 -1.58 -1.43 -18.61
N ARG A 48 -2.85 -1.06 -18.50
CA ARG A 48 -3.67 -1.20 -17.30
C ARG A 48 -3.89 -2.65 -16.82
N TYR A 49 -3.72 -3.63 -17.67
CA TYR A 49 -3.90 -5.05 -17.37
C TYR A 49 -2.57 -5.81 -17.28
N HIS A 50 -1.47 -5.08 -17.30
CA HIS A 50 -0.15 -5.69 -17.17
C HIS A 50 0.00 -6.35 -15.79
N PRO A 51 0.66 -7.51 -15.69
CA PRO A 51 0.84 -8.22 -14.41
C PRO A 51 1.47 -7.39 -13.29
N PHE A 52 2.29 -6.38 -13.59
CA PHE A 52 2.86 -5.48 -12.58
C PHE A 52 1.83 -4.51 -11.97
N VAL A 53 0.65 -4.41 -12.58
CA VAL A 53 -0.48 -3.63 -12.05
C VAL A 53 -1.45 -4.55 -11.30
N GLU A 54 -1.64 -5.77 -11.81
CA GLU A 54 -2.64 -6.72 -11.29
C GLU A 54 -2.15 -7.54 -10.10
N VAL A 55 -0.83 -7.69 -9.92
CA VAL A 55 -0.25 -8.52 -8.87
C VAL A 55 0.51 -7.66 -7.87
N GLU A 56 0.24 -7.87 -6.59
CA GLU A 56 1.05 -7.27 -5.53
C GLU A 56 2.48 -7.81 -5.60
N MET A 57 3.44 -6.93 -5.92
CA MET A 57 4.79 -7.37 -6.29
C MET A 57 5.66 -7.73 -5.08
N LEU A 58 5.46 -7.13 -3.90
CA LEU A 58 6.27 -7.32 -2.67
C LEU A 58 7.78 -7.17 -2.91
N MET A 59 8.16 -6.37 -3.89
CA MET A 59 9.53 -6.11 -4.30
C MET A 59 9.61 -4.74 -5.01
N PRO A 60 10.80 -4.15 -5.18
CA PRO A 60 10.95 -2.82 -5.78
C PRO A 60 10.76 -2.84 -7.32
N VAL A 61 9.59 -3.29 -7.76
CA VAL A 61 9.13 -3.27 -9.15
C VAL A 61 7.73 -2.68 -9.17
N LEU A 62 7.55 -1.59 -9.90
CA LEU A 62 6.30 -0.82 -9.95
C LEU A 62 5.81 -0.71 -11.40
N GLY A 63 4.56 -1.12 -11.65
CA GLY A 63 3.83 -0.81 -12.87
C GLY A 63 3.31 0.62 -12.85
N MET A 64 3.53 1.37 -13.91
CA MET A 64 3.00 2.72 -14.10
C MET A 64 2.07 2.72 -15.31
N VAL A 65 0.84 3.17 -15.11
CA VAL A 65 -0.18 3.28 -16.17
C VAL A 65 -0.40 4.75 -16.47
N ARG A 66 -0.31 5.13 -17.75
CA ARG A 66 -0.64 6.47 -18.19
C ARG A 66 -2.11 6.58 -18.52
N VAL A 67 -2.71 7.69 -18.12
CA VAL A 67 -4.11 8.01 -18.35
C VAL A 67 -4.27 9.45 -18.82
N ASN A 68 -5.42 9.80 -19.41
CA ASN A 68 -5.63 11.10 -20.03
C ASN A 68 -6.05 12.18 -19.03
N ASN A 69 -6.68 11.81 -17.93
CA ASN A 69 -7.25 12.76 -16.97
C ASN A 69 -7.39 12.12 -15.58
N PHE A 70 -7.79 12.95 -14.61
CA PHE A 70 -7.94 12.55 -13.22
C PHE A 70 -9.06 11.49 -13.02
N ASP A 71 -10.16 11.60 -13.77
CA ASP A 71 -11.27 10.66 -13.60
C ASP A 71 -10.86 9.25 -14.02
N GLU A 72 -10.18 9.12 -15.15
CA GLU A 72 -9.60 7.87 -15.61
C GLU A 72 -8.55 7.34 -14.62
N ALA A 73 -7.67 8.23 -14.08
CA ALA A 73 -6.71 7.83 -13.05
C ALA A 73 -7.38 7.25 -11.82
N LEU A 74 -8.45 7.87 -11.37
CA LEU A 74 -9.18 7.45 -10.18
C LEU A 74 -9.90 6.11 -10.38
N ASP A 75 -10.52 5.92 -11.55
CA ASP A 75 -11.19 4.66 -11.87
C ASP A 75 -10.19 3.50 -12.01
N GLU A 76 -9.04 3.74 -12.64
CA GLU A 76 -7.98 2.73 -12.75
C GLU A 76 -7.33 2.40 -11.40
N ALA A 77 -7.06 3.39 -10.56
CA ALA A 77 -6.56 3.17 -9.22
C ALA A 77 -7.53 2.33 -8.38
N PHE A 78 -8.83 2.66 -8.45
CA PHE A 78 -9.88 1.91 -7.76
C PHE A 78 -10.01 0.47 -8.27
N ARG A 79 -9.89 0.26 -9.58
CA ARG A 79 -9.89 -1.08 -10.18
C ARG A 79 -8.69 -1.92 -9.73
N ALA A 80 -7.48 -1.34 -9.82
CA ALA A 80 -6.22 -2.02 -9.49
C ALA A 80 -6.04 -2.28 -8.00
N GLU A 81 -6.81 -1.63 -7.15
CA GLU A 81 -6.80 -1.81 -5.69
C GLU A 81 -7.51 -3.11 -5.25
N HIS A 82 -8.32 -3.71 -6.13
CA HIS A 82 -9.00 -5.00 -5.96
C HIS A 82 -9.91 -5.12 -4.72
N GLY A 83 -10.33 -4.03 -4.11
CA GLY A 83 -11.17 -4.02 -2.91
C GLY A 83 -10.45 -4.34 -1.60
N CYS A 84 -9.11 -4.29 -1.60
CA CYS A 84 -8.31 -4.48 -0.39
C CYS A 84 -8.46 -3.33 0.60
N GLN A 85 -8.67 -2.10 0.12
CA GLN A 85 -8.95 -0.88 0.88
C GLN A 85 -7.93 -0.59 2.00
N HIS A 86 -6.67 -0.95 1.79
CA HIS A 86 -5.63 -0.77 2.79
C HIS A 86 -4.98 0.60 2.71
N SER A 87 -4.34 0.93 1.59
CA SER A 87 -3.58 2.18 1.43
C SER A 87 -3.73 2.76 0.04
N ALA A 88 -3.88 4.08 -0.01
CA ALA A 88 -3.80 4.84 -1.25
C ALA A 88 -3.08 6.17 -1.03
N MET A 89 -2.47 6.68 -2.09
CA MET A 89 -1.76 7.95 -2.08
C MET A 89 -2.16 8.80 -3.28
N ILE A 90 -2.15 10.10 -3.09
CA ILE A 90 -2.33 11.06 -4.16
C ILE A 90 -1.31 12.19 -4.06
N HIS A 91 -0.68 12.52 -5.17
CA HIS A 91 0.14 13.71 -5.33
C HIS A 91 -0.59 14.71 -6.23
N SER A 92 -1.03 15.82 -5.67
CA SER A 92 -1.81 16.82 -6.38
C SER A 92 -1.79 18.17 -5.65
N SER A 93 -1.96 19.26 -6.36
CA SER A 93 -2.28 20.58 -5.82
C SER A 93 -3.79 20.87 -5.83
N ASN A 94 -4.59 20.05 -6.51
CA ASN A 94 -6.03 20.21 -6.61
C ASN A 94 -6.74 19.55 -5.42
N VAL A 95 -7.18 20.37 -4.44
CA VAL A 95 -7.88 19.91 -3.23
C VAL A 95 -9.18 19.16 -3.54
N HIS A 96 -9.90 19.57 -4.59
CA HIS A 96 -11.12 18.89 -5.02
C HIS A 96 -10.83 17.46 -5.48
N ASN A 97 -9.80 17.27 -6.31
CA ASN A 97 -9.36 15.95 -6.75
C ASN A 97 -8.87 15.09 -5.58
N MET A 98 -8.10 15.66 -4.64
CA MET A 98 -7.69 14.96 -3.43
C MET A 98 -8.89 14.47 -2.61
N SER A 99 -9.91 15.29 -2.46
CA SER A 99 -11.13 14.92 -1.72
C SER A 99 -11.94 13.84 -2.44
N ARG A 100 -12.04 13.91 -3.75
CA ARG A 100 -12.69 12.88 -4.58
C ARG A 100 -11.97 11.54 -4.47
N ALA A 101 -10.63 11.57 -4.58
CA ALA A 101 -9.82 10.36 -4.44
C ALA A 101 -10.00 9.71 -3.07
N ALA A 102 -9.91 10.49 -1.98
CA ALA A 102 -10.09 9.97 -0.63
C ALA A 102 -11.45 9.28 -0.42
N ARG A 103 -12.52 9.89 -0.92
CA ARG A 103 -13.87 9.30 -0.84
C ARG A 103 -14.02 8.04 -1.69
N ARG A 104 -13.46 8.02 -2.90
CA ARG A 104 -13.60 6.91 -3.83
C ARG A 104 -12.77 5.71 -3.41
N MET A 105 -11.52 5.93 -3.01
CA MET A 105 -10.62 4.87 -2.58
C MET A 105 -11.05 4.26 -1.24
N ASN A 106 -11.55 5.09 -0.32
CA ASN A 106 -12.05 4.66 0.99
C ASN A 106 -11.10 3.69 1.71
N THR A 107 -9.79 3.99 1.65
CA THR A 107 -8.76 3.17 2.27
C THR A 107 -8.55 3.54 3.73
N THR A 108 -8.05 2.59 4.51
CA THR A 108 -7.68 2.81 5.92
C THR A 108 -6.59 3.87 6.07
N ILE A 109 -5.60 3.84 5.19
CA ILE A 109 -4.55 4.85 5.10
C ILE A 109 -4.70 5.60 3.77
N PHE A 110 -4.94 6.90 3.84
CA PHE A 110 -4.96 7.77 2.67
C PHE A 110 -3.98 8.92 2.84
N VAL A 111 -2.94 8.94 2.03
CA VAL A 111 -1.85 9.93 2.14
C VAL A 111 -1.90 10.93 0.99
N LYS A 112 -1.74 12.21 1.30
CA LYS A 112 -1.68 13.30 0.34
C LYS A 112 -0.28 13.90 0.29
N ASN A 113 0.32 13.95 -0.90
CA ASN A 113 1.61 14.57 -1.19
C ASN A 113 2.78 14.05 -0.34
N ALA A 114 2.71 12.80 0.07
CA ALA A 114 3.75 12.12 0.84
C ALA A 114 3.74 10.61 0.53
N PRO A 115 4.79 9.88 0.85
CA PRO A 115 4.83 8.43 0.70
C PRO A 115 3.92 7.74 1.74
N SER A 116 3.53 6.49 1.46
CA SER A 116 2.59 5.72 2.29
C SER A 116 2.99 5.60 3.76
N TYR A 117 4.29 5.48 4.06
CA TYR A 117 4.78 5.38 5.44
C TYR A 117 4.60 6.67 6.26
N SER A 118 4.25 7.79 5.63
CA SER A 118 3.82 8.99 6.38
C SER A 118 2.55 8.74 7.19
N GLY A 119 1.67 7.85 6.73
CA GLY A 119 0.51 7.39 7.49
C GLY A 119 0.86 6.53 8.71
N LEU A 120 2.12 6.11 8.83
CA LEU A 120 2.67 5.39 9.99
C LEU A 120 3.47 6.31 10.94
N GLY A 121 3.38 7.62 10.73
CA GLY A 121 4.06 8.61 11.57
C GLY A 121 5.47 8.98 11.12
N PHE A 122 5.96 8.44 10.01
CA PHE A 122 7.27 8.79 9.49
C PHE A 122 7.19 10.01 8.57
N GLY A 123 7.54 11.18 9.10
CA GLY A 123 7.42 12.46 8.39
C GLY A 123 5.97 12.93 8.21
N GLY A 124 5.03 12.40 8.98
CA GLY A 124 3.62 12.75 8.99
C GLY A 124 2.93 12.31 10.27
N GLU A 125 1.64 12.57 10.38
CA GLU A 125 0.82 12.11 11.50
C GLU A 125 0.37 10.66 11.25
N GLY A 126 0.51 9.81 12.28
CA GLY A 126 0.05 8.43 12.21
C GLY A 126 0.59 7.59 13.36
N TYR A 127 0.11 6.36 13.44
CA TYR A 127 0.65 5.37 14.36
C TYR A 127 1.84 4.64 13.72
N THR A 128 2.80 4.21 14.54
CA THR A 128 3.96 3.42 14.09
C THR A 128 3.62 1.95 13.82
N THR A 129 2.38 1.57 13.98
CA THR A 129 1.86 0.22 13.74
C THR A 129 0.51 0.29 13.03
N LEU A 130 0.19 -0.78 12.30
CA LEU A 130 -1.10 -0.97 11.65
C LEU A 130 -1.41 -2.46 11.57
N THR A 131 -2.68 -2.79 11.34
CA THR A 131 -3.12 -4.09 10.85
C THR A 131 -3.58 -3.96 9.41
N ILE A 132 -3.38 -4.99 8.60
CA ILE A 132 -3.92 -5.06 7.25
C ILE A 132 -5.40 -5.42 7.38
N ALA A 133 -6.29 -4.43 7.13
CA ALA A 133 -7.73 -4.57 7.25
C ALA A 133 -8.44 -3.63 6.28
N THR A 134 -9.65 -3.98 5.92
CA THR A 134 -10.57 -3.07 5.25
C THR A 134 -10.98 -1.93 6.19
N PRO A 135 -11.64 -0.83 5.72
CA PRO A 135 -11.98 0.32 6.55
C PRO A 135 -13.11 0.03 7.54
N THR A 136 -12.90 -0.94 8.41
CA THR A 136 -13.81 -1.36 9.49
C THR A 136 -13.42 -0.81 10.85
N GLY A 137 -12.36 0.00 10.93
CA GLY A 137 -11.81 0.57 12.15
C GLY A 137 -10.62 -0.18 12.75
N GLU A 138 -10.13 -1.22 12.10
CA GLU A 138 -9.02 -2.04 12.59
C GLU A 138 -7.68 -1.75 11.90
N GLY A 139 -7.66 -0.90 10.88
CA GLY A 139 -6.47 -0.64 10.07
C GLY A 139 -5.37 0.13 10.78
N LEU A 140 -5.74 1.09 11.62
CA LEU A 140 -4.80 1.87 12.46
C LEU A 140 -4.89 1.37 13.89
N THR A 141 -3.87 0.68 14.37
CA THR A 141 -3.85 0.05 15.69
C THR A 141 -2.67 0.54 16.52
N SER A 142 -2.86 0.45 17.84
CA SER A 142 -1.84 0.68 18.84
C SER A 142 -1.99 -0.38 19.95
N ALA A 143 -1.09 -0.42 20.91
CA ALA A 143 -1.22 -1.31 22.05
C ALA A 143 -2.59 -1.17 22.73
N LYS A 144 -3.13 0.05 22.82
CA LYS A 144 -4.46 0.31 23.39
C LYS A 144 -5.59 -0.37 22.62
N SER A 145 -5.50 -0.41 21.27
CA SER A 145 -6.52 -1.04 20.42
C SER A 145 -6.63 -2.57 20.64
N LEU A 146 -5.53 -3.18 21.09
CA LEU A 146 -5.45 -4.63 21.36
C LEU A 146 -5.79 -5.00 22.80
N THR A 147 -6.24 -4.02 23.60
CA THR A 147 -6.69 -4.21 24.97
C THR A 147 -8.19 -4.02 25.10
N ARG A 148 -8.74 -4.45 26.22
CA ARG A 148 -10.13 -4.18 26.57
C ARG A 148 -10.20 -3.27 27.79
N ALA A 149 -11.16 -2.35 27.81
CA ALA A 149 -11.48 -1.58 29.00
C ALA A 149 -12.06 -2.52 30.08
N ARG A 150 -11.57 -2.36 31.28
CA ARG A 150 -12.12 -3.05 32.46
C ARG A 150 -12.60 -1.99 33.45
N ARG A 151 -13.73 -2.25 34.07
CA ARG A 151 -14.24 -1.45 35.16
C ARG A 151 -14.16 -2.28 36.44
N CYS A 152 -13.46 -1.76 37.42
CA CYS A 152 -13.46 -2.30 38.77
C CYS A 152 -14.26 -1.35 39.65
N VAL A 153 -15.27 -1.84 40.33
CA VAL A 153 -16.12 -1.06 41.25
C VAL A 153 -16.05 -1.72 42.60
N LEU A 154 -15.70 -0.93 43.61
CA LEU A 154 -15.72 -1.32 45.00
C LEU A 154 -16.92 -0.65 45.66
N LYS A 155 -17.70 -1.44 46.38
CA LYS A 155 -18.79 -0.98 47.22
C LYS A 155 -18.56 -1.52 48.65
N GLY A 156 -18.53 -0.64 49.63
CA GLY A 156 -18.27 -1.01 51.01
C GLY A 156 -16.81 -0.81 51.40
N ASP A 157 -16.14 -1.88 51.78
CA ASP A 157 -14.75 -1.84 52.28
C ASP A 157 -13.74 -1.30 51.26
N LEU A 158 -12.55 -1.02 51.69
CA LEU A 158 -11.47 -0.41 50.92
C LEU A 158 -11.77 1.05 50.44
N ARG A 159 -12.60 1.75 51.16
CA ARG A 159 -12.72 3.20 50.98
C ARG A 159 -11.44 3.88 51.45
N ILE A 160 -10.74 4.52 50.56
CA ILE A 160 -9.67 5.46 50.88
C ILE A 160 -10.32 6.82 50.95
N ILE A 161 -10.35 7.44 52.08
CA ILE A 161 -10.89 8.79 52.34
C ILE A 161 -9.70 9.70 52.63
#